data_3c353ae80ce6641212ea899cb9771b3e
#
_entry.id   3c353ae80ce6641212ea899cb9771b3e
#
_cell.length_a   1.000
_cell.length_b   1.000
_cell.length_c   1.000
_cell.angle_alpha   90.00
_cell.angle_beta   90.00
_cell.angle_gamma   90.00
#
_symmetry.space_group_name_H-M   'P 1'
#
loop_
_entity.id
_entity.type
_entity.pdbx_description
1 polymer ?
#
loop_
_entity_poly.entity_id
_entity_poly.type
_entity_poly.pdbx_seq_one_letter_code
_entity_poly.pdbx_strand_id
1 'polypeptide(L)'
;RSRWLKGFLITWCVHMRQPRRLIKEVGVIRFIGIQTLFFATFSQFIAAPLLWSFCLTFAGMAHPIETTLGTGALMGLFSFFVFAEFLNISIALKAVSGTEHRHLLPWAITLPIYFILGTFAAYKALYEFVLMPFYWDKTQHGLSQPPCVSRQKPSTPLP
;
A
#
# COMPACT_ATOMS: atom_id res chain seq x y z
N ARG A 1 -2.00 8.25 0.68
CA ARG A 1 -2.01 6.76 0.62
C ARG A 1 -2.97 6.12 1.64
N SER A 2 -3.07 6.63 2.90
CA SER A 2 -3.94 6.05 3.94
C SER A 2 -5.40 5.93 3.50
N ARG A 3 -5.94 6.93 2.79
CA ARG A 3 -7.31 6.90 2.25
C ARG A 3 -7.54 5.75 1.25
N TRP A 4 -6.56 5.49 0.39
CA TRP A 4 -6.63 4.38 -0.55
C TRP A 4 -6.66 3.05 0.17
N LEU A 5 -5.78 2.87 1.15
CA LEU A 5 -5.72 1.65 1.95
C LEU A 5 -7.02 1.47 2.77
N LYS A 6 -7.55 2.55 3.36
CA LYS A 6 -8.87 2.50 4.03
C LYS A 6 -9.98 2.11 3.05
N GLY A 7 -10.00 2.70 1.85
CA GLY A 7 -10.95 2.34 0.80
C GLY A 7 -10.86 0.87 0.39
N PHE A 8 -9.64 0.33 0.30
CA PHE A 8 -9.39 -1.09 0.07
C PHE A 8 -10.03 -1.98 1.15
N LEU A 9 -9.81 -1.65 2.44
CA LEU A 9 -10.41 -2.39 3.56
C LEU A 9 -11.93 -2.36 3.51
N ILE A 10 -12.51 -1.18 3.29
CA ILE A 10 -13.98 -1.02 3.18
C ILE A 10 -14.51 -1.87 2.03
N THR A 11 -13.88 -1.78 0.86
CA THR A 11 -14.27 -2.55 -0.32
C THR A 11 -14.21 -4.05 -0.06
N TRP A 12 -13.12 -4.52 0.54
CA TRP A 12 -12.99 -5.93 0.92
C TRP A 12 -14.09 -6.37 1.88
N CYS A 13 -14.35 -5.61 2.96
CA CYS A 13 -15.41 -5.92 3.92
C CYS A 13 -16.80 -5.95 3.28
N VAL A 14 -17.10 -5.02 2.38
CA VAL A 14 -18.40 -5.00 1.67
C VAL A 14 -18.57 -6.26 0.83
N HIS A 15 -17.54 -6.68 0.08
CA HIS A 15 -17.59 -7.90 -0.72
C HIS A 15 -17.65 -9.18 0.11
N MET A 16 -17.03 -9.16 1.31
CA MET A 16 -17.05 -10.28 2.25
C MET A 16 -18.35 -10.41 3.05
N ARG A 17 -19.31 -9.53 2.89
CA ARG A 17 -20.65 -9.71 3.49
C ARG A 17 -21.37 -10.95 2.96
N GLN A 18 -21.15 -11.31 1.69
CA GLN A 18 -21.77 -12.46 1.04
C GLN A 18 -20.73 -13.26 0.24
N PRO A 19 -19.74 -13.89 0.87
CA PRO A 19 -18.63 -14.54 0.19
C PRO A 19 -19.10 -15.71 -0.68
N ARG A 20 -20.13 -16.45 -0.26
CA ARG A 20 -20.72 -17.56 -1.05
C ARG A 20 -21.33 -17.06 -2.35
N ARG A 21 -21.97 -15.91 -2.35
CA ARG A 21 -22.53 -15.28 -3.55
C ARG A 21 -21.42 -14.81 -4.47
N LEU A 22 -20.41 -14.15 -3.91
CA LEU A 22 -19.25 -13.69 -4.67
C LEU A 22 -18.54 -14.88 -5.37
N ILE A 23 -18.32 -16.00 -4.66
CA ILE A 23 -17.71 -17.21 -5.25
C ILE A 23 -18.57 -17.75 -6.41
N LYS A 24 -19.90 -17.76 -6.27
CA LYS A 24 -20.80 -18.21 -7.34
C LYS A 24 -20.75 -17.30 -8.58
N GLU A 25 -20.62 -15.99 -8.38
CA GLU A 25 -20.62 -15.00 -9.46
C GLU A 25 -19.25 -14.93 -10.19
N VAL A 26 -18.14 -14.93 -9.46
CA VAL A 26 -16.81 -14.75 -10.06
C VAL A 26 -16.02 -16.05 -10.26
N GLY A 27 -16.42 -17.12 -9.59
CA GLY A 27 -15.71 -18.39 -9.55
C GLY A 27 -14.58 -18.43 -8.51
N VAL A 28 -14.18 -19.64 -8.12
CA VAL A 28 -13.21 -19.87 -7.02
C VAL A 28 -11.85 -19.24 -7.31
N ILE A 29 -11.32 -19.40 -8.51
CA ILE A 29 -9.97 -18.89 -8.86
C ILE A 29 -9.91 -17.38 -8.77
N ARG A 30 -10.91 -16.68 -9.30
CA ARG A 30 -10.97 -15.21 -9.24
C ARG A 30 -11.22 -14.72 -7.81
N PHE A 31 -12.02 -15.46 -7.03
CA PHE A 31 -12.22 -15.16 -5.62
C PHE A 31 -10.90 -15.23 -4.85
N ILE A 32 -10.09 -16.29 -5.04
CA ILE A 32 -8.76 -16.42 -4.44
C ILE A 32 -7.86 -15.25 -4.89
N GLY A 33 -7.89 -14.89 -6.19
CA GLY A 33 -7.15 -13.74 -6.70
C GLY A 33 -7.51 -12.42 -6.00
N ILE A 34 -8.80 -12.19 -5.75
CA ILE A 34 -9.27 -11.02 -4.99
C ILE A 34 -8.72 -11.05 -3.55
N GLN A 35 -8.81 -12.20 -2.84
CA GLN A 35 -8.27 -12.32 -1.49
C GLN A 35 -6.76 -12.06 -1.46
N THR A 36 -6.03 -12.67 -2.41
CA THR A 36 -4.57 -12.48 -2.53
C THR A 36 -4.22 -11.02 -2.75
N LEU A 37 -4.93 -10.31 -3.62
CA LEU A 37 -4.70 -8.89 -3.88
C LEU A 37 -4.85 -8.04 -2.61
N PHE A 38 -5.95 -8.21 -1.89
CA PHE A 38 -6.20 -7.45 -0.66
C PHE A 38 -5.20 -7.82 0.44
N PHE A 39 -4.98 -9.11 0.64
CA PHE A 39 -4.07 -9.61 1.67
C PHE A 39 -2.62 -9.20 1.40
N ALA A 40 -2.13 -9.37 0.16
CA ALA A 40 -0.78 -8.98 -0.22
C ALA A 40 -0.54 -7.48 -0.05
N THR A 41 -1.50 -6.64 -0.47
CA THR A 41 -1.38 -5.19 -0.33
C THR A 41 -1.22 -4.76 1.14
N PHE A 42 -1.99 -5.35 2.04
CA PHE A 42 -1.91 -5.00 3.46
C PHE A 42 -0.72 -5.63 4.18
N SER A 43 -0.47 -6.93 3.96
CA SER A 43 0.62 -7.64 4.63
C SER A 43 1.97 -7.03 4.30
N GLN A 44 2.17 -6.56 3.07
CA GLN A 44 3.40 -5.93 2.62
C GLN A 44 3.74 -4.67 3.44
N PHE A 45 2.75 -3.80 3.69
CA PHE A 45 2.97 -2.60 4.49
C PHE A 45 3.04 -2.89 6.00
N ILE A 46 2.21 -3.80 6.50
CA ILE A 46 2.18 -4.14 7.94
C ILE A 46 3.42 -4.93 8.34
N ALA A 47 3.92 -5.81 7.47
CA ALA A 47 5.08 -6.64 7.74
C ALA A 47 6.43 -5.93 7.47
N ALA A 48 6.44 -4.79 6.79
CA ALA A 48 7.67 -4.06 6.50
C ALA A 48 8.52 -3.74 7.74
N PRO A 49 7.96 -3.29 8.90
CA PRO A 49 8.76 -3.09 10.10
C PRO A 49 9.42 -4.37 10.62
N LEU A 50 8.74 -5.52 10.50
CA LEU A 50 9.29 -6.81 10.87
C LEU A 50 10.46 -7.20 9.96
N LEU A 51 10.32 -7.02 8.64
CA LEU A 51 11.42 -7.25 7.70
C LEU A 51 12.63 -6.37 8.06
N TRP A 52 12.40 -5.08 8.30
CA TRP A 52 13.48 -4.15 8.61
C TRP A 52 14.09 -4.38 10.00
N SER A 53 13.35 -4.97 10.95
CA SER A 53 13.90 -5.32 12.26
C SER A 53 15.03 -6.36 12.16
N PHE A 54 15.10 -7.16 11.10
CA PHE A 54 16.22 -8.06 10.85
C PHE A 54 17.54 -7.31 10.60
N CYS A 55 17.50 -6.03 10.20
CA CYS A 55 18.69 -5.21 10.11
C CYS A 55 19.40 -5.04 11.47
N LEU A 56 18.66 -5.16 12.59
CA LEU A 56 19.24 -5.12 13.93
C LEU A 56 20.20 -6.30 14.16
N THR A 57 19.87 -7.48 13.63
CA THR A 57 20.74 -8.65 13.76
C THR A 57 22.06 -8.47 12.99
N PHE A 58 22.02 -7.79 11.83
CA PHE A 58 23.25 -7.43 11.11
C PHE A 58 24.09 -6.39 11.85
N ALA A 59 23.46 -5.56 12.70
CA ALA A 59 24.15 -4.64 13.60
C ALA A 59 24.66 -5.30 14.89
N GLY A 60 24.57 -6.63 15.02
CA GLY A 60 25.00 -7.38 16.19
C GLY A 60 24.06 -7.33 17.39
N MET A 61 22.84 -6.85 17.19
CA MET A 61 21.78 -6.81 18.23
C MET A 61 20.93 -8.08 18.15
N ALA A 62 20.52 -8.63 19.31
CA ALA A 62 19.57 -9.74 19.36
C ALA A 62 18.20 -9.29 18.79
N HIS A 63 17.59 -10.15 17.97
CA HIS A 63 16.27 -9.84 17.42
C HIS A 63 15.18 -9.89 18.51
N PRO A 64 14.29 -8.91 18.61
CA PRO A 64 13.31 -8.83 19.70
C PRO A 64 12.43 -10.08 19.91
N ILE A 65 12.16 -10.82 18.82
CA ILE A 65 11.31 -12.02 18.86
C ILE A 65 12.10 -13.33 18.91
N GLU A 66 13.43 -13.28 19.00
CA GLU A 66 14.29 -14.48 19.00
C GLU A 66 14.00 -15.38 20.20
N THR A 67 13.80 -14.78 21.38
CA THR A 67 13.47 -15.49 22.61
C THR A 67 12.14 -16.24 22.53
N THR A 68 11.21 -15.75 21.72
CA THR A 68 9.86 -16.33 21.56
C THR A 68 9.80 -17.40 20.48
N LEU A 69 10.45 -17.18 19.35
CA LEU A 69 10.37 -18.04 18.17
C LEU A 69 11.52 -19.07 18.11
N GLY A 70 12.63 -18.81 18.79
CA GLY A 70 13.87 -19.57 18.62
C GLY A 70 14.59 -19.26 17.30
N THR A 71 15.91 -19.47 17.29
CA THR A 71 16.80 -19.09 16.17
C THR A 71 16.42 -19.76 14.86
N GLY A 72 16.00 -21.05 14.89
CA GLY A 72 15.63 -21.77 13.64
C GLY A 72 14.39 -21.20 12.96
N ALA A 73 13.33 -20.91 13.71
CA ALA A 73 12.11 -20.31 13.18
C ALA A 73 12.37 -18.87 12.71
N LEU A 74 13.22 -18.12 13.43
CA LEU A 74 13.62 -16.78 13.06
C LEU A 74 14.36 -16.76 11.71
N MET A 75 15.30 -17.67 11.50
CA MET A 75 16.03 -17.81 10.24
C MET A 75 15.09 -18.22 9.09
N GLY A 76 14.14 -19.11 9.34
CA GLY A 76 13.11 -19.48 8.37
C GLY A 76 12.26 -18.28 7.95
N LEU A 77 11.83 -17.47 8.92
CA LEU A 77 11.06 -16.25 8.69
C LEU A 77 11.87 -15.21 7.89
N PHE A 78 13.12 -14.99 8.25
CA PHE A 78 14.04 -14.12 7.50
C PHE A 78 14.18 -14.56 6.06
N SER A 79 14.46 -15.85 5.83
CA SER A 79 14.62 -16.41 4.47
C SER A 79 13.34 -16.24 3.65
N PHE A 80 12.17 -16.43 4.25
CA PHE A 80 10.88 -16.19 3.62
C PHE A 80 10.71 -14.74 3.21
N PHE A 81 11.01 -13.79 4.08
CA PHE A 81 10.91 -12.36 3.75
C PHE A 81 11.88 -11.94 2.65
N VAL A 82 13.13 -12.41 2.70
CA VAL A 82 14.14 -12.11 1.66
C VAL A 82 13.68 -12.67 0.31
N PHE A 83 13.16 -13.88 0.28
CA PHE A 83 12.62 -14.49 -0.94
C PHE A 83 11.40 -13.71 -1.47
N ALA A 84 10.46 -13.34 -0.59
CA ALA A 84 9.27 -12.57 -0.96
C ALA A 84 9.65 -11.20 -1.54
N GLU A 85 10.64 -10.53 -0.95
CA GLU A 85 11.11 -9.24 -1.42
C GLU A 85 11.85 -9.35 -2.76
N PHE A 86 12.68 -10.36 -2.93
CA PHE A 86 13.32 -10.66 -4.21
C PHE A 86 12.30 -10.89 -5.32
N LEU A 87 11.25 -11.67 -5.04
CA LEU A 87 10.16 -11.91 -5.97
C LEU A 87 9.41 -10.63 -6.33
N ASN A 88 9.13 -9.80 -5.34
CA ASN A 88 8.43 -8.52 -5.50
C ASN A 88 9.23 -7.55 -6.38
N ILE A 89 10.53 -7.39 -6.12
CA ILE A 89 11.43 -6.57 -6.94
C ILE A 89 11.51 -7.12 -8.37
N SER A 90 11.63 -8.45 -8.52
CA SER A 90 11.70 -9.09 -9.85
C SER A 90 10.44 -8.84 -10.68
N ILE A 91 9.27 -8.93 -10.06
CA ILE A 91 7.99 -8.63 -10.70
C ILE A 91 7.93 -7.14 -11.10
N ALA A 92 8.35 -6.24 -10.21
CA ALA A 92 8.37 -4.81 -10.48
C ALA A 92 9.33 -4.46 -11.63
N LEU A 93 10.55 -5.03 -11.64
CA LEU A 93 11.51 -4.85 -12.73
C LEU A 93 10.95 -5.35 -14.07
N LYS A 94 10.29 -6.51 -14.06
CA LYS A 94 9.64 -7.04 -15.26
C LYS A 94 8.50 -6.14 -15.72
N ALA A 95 7.70 -5.61 -14.81
CA ALA A 95 6.59 -4.72 -15.14
C ALA A 95 7.05 -3.41 -15.81
N VAL A 96 8.22 -2.86 -15.40
CA VAL A 96 8.76 -1.61 -15.96
C VAL A 96 9.82 -1.83 -17.04
N SER A 97 10.07 -3.06 -17.48
CA SER A 97 11.08 -3.38 -18.49
C SER A 97 10.71 -2.94 -19.92
N GLY A 98 9.45 -2.55 -20.15
CA GLY A 98 8.98 -2.01 -21.43
C GLY A 98 9.71 -0.71 -21.83
N THR A 99 9.80 -0.45 -23.13
CA THR A 99 10.54 0.71 -23.68
C THR A 99 10.09 2.05 -23.10
N GLU A 100 8.79 2.19 -22.85
CA GLU A 100 8.22 3.43 -22.31
C GLU A 100 8.54 3.65 -20.81
N HIS A 101 8.81 2.59 -20.06
CA HIS A 101 8.94 2.67 -18.60
C HIS A 101 10.35 2.36 -18.08
N ARG A 102 11.33 2.17 -18.97
CA ARG A 102 12.71 1.81 -18.58
C ARG A 102 13.37 2.81 -17.62
N HIS A 103 12.98 4.07 -17.68
CA HIS A 103 13.47 5.10 -16.76
C HIS A 103 13.05 4.84 -15.28
N LEU A 104 12.07 3.96 -15.05
CA LEU A 104 11.62 3.57 -13.70
C LEU A 104 12.38 2.38 -13.12
N LEU A 105 13.24 1.69 -13.90
CA LEU A 105 14.00 0.53 -13.42
C LEU A 105 14.79 0.79 -12.12
N PRO A 106 15.55 1.91 -11.99
CA PRO A 106 16.27 2.17 -10.75
C PRO A 106 15.35 2.37 -9.54
N TRP A 107 14.15 2.88 -9.77
CA TRP A 107 13.16 3.09 -8.71
C TRP A 107 12.50 1.80 -8.24
N ALA A 108 12.44 0.77 -9.06
CA ALA A 108 11.91 -0.54 -8.65
C ALA A 108 12.73 -1.18 -7.53
N ILE A 109 14.05 -0.91 -7.48
CA ILE A 109 14.93 -1.42 -6.43
C ILE A 109 14.69 -0.71 -5.08
N THR A 110 14.12 0.50 -5.09
CA THR A 110 13.83 1.26 -3.87
C THR A 110 12.49 0.89 -3.21
N LEU A 111 11.74 -0.06 -3.77
CA LEU A 111 10.45 -0.49 -3.23
C LEU A 111 10.50 -0.89 -1.75
N PRO A 112 11.51 -1.63 -1.24
CA PRO A 112 11.58 -1.99 0.18
C PRO A 112 11.58 -0.76 1.10
N ILE A 113 12.30 0.29 0.72
CA ILE A 113 12.35 1.56 1.46
C ILE A 113 10.99 2.25 1.42
N TYR A 114 10.35 2.25 0.24
CA TYR A 114 9.02 2.81 0.07
C TYR A 114 7.97 2.13 0.95
N PHE A 115 8.07 0.82 1.17
CA PHE A 115 7.13 0.09 2.03
C PHE A 115 7.19 0.51 3.49
N ILE A 116 8.35 0.95 4.01
CA ILE A 116 8.44 1.53 5.36
C ILE A 116 7.56 2.77 5.46
N LEU A 117 7.63 3.67 4.47
CA LEU A 117 6.79 4.86 4.44
C LEU A 117 5.31 4.51 4.29
N GLY A 118 5.01 3.46 3.51
CA GLY A 118 3.68 2.91 3.36
C GLY A 118 3.09 2.33 4.65
N THR A 119 3.94 1.84 5.55
CA THR A 119 3.55 1.30 6.87
C THR A 119 2.77 2.32 7.70
N PHE A 120 3.26 3.55 7.80
CA PHE A 120 2.56 4.61 8.53
C PHE A 120 1.18 4.89 7.94
N ALA A 121 1.07 4.86 6.61
CA ALA A 121 -0.21 5.02 5.93
C ALA A 121 -1.15 3.83 6.18
N ALA A 122 -0.63 2.61 6.25
CA ALA A 122 -1.40 1.41 6.53
C ALA A 122 -1.91 1.37 7.98
N TYR A 123 -1.06 1.69 8.96
CA TYR A 123 -1.49 1.78 10.35
C TYR A 123 -2.52 2.88 10.59
N LYS A 124 -2.33 4.06 9.96
CA LYS A 124 -3.35 5.13 9.98
C LYS A 124 -4.66 4.64 9.36
N ALA A 125 -4.60 3.97 8.22
CA ALA A 125 -5.80 3.44 7.55
C ALA A 125 -6.54 2.42 8.40
N LEU A 126 -5.80 1.52 9.06
CA LEU A 126 -6.35 0.50 9.95
C LEU A 126 -6.98 1.14 11.19
N TYR A 127 -6.30 2.08 11.81
CA TYR A 127 -6.81 2.85 12.95
C TYR A 127 -8.13 3.55 12.60
N GLU A 128 -8.16 4.30 11.48
CA GLU A 128 -9.36 4.99 11.03
C GLU A 128 -10.47 4.01 10.61
N PHE A 129 -10.13 2.85 10.08
CA PHE A 129 -11.12 1.84 9.71
C PHE A 129 -11.83 1.25 10.92
N VAL A 130 -11.10 0.99 12.01
CA VAL A 130 -11.64 0.37 13.23
C VAL A 130 -12.37 1.40 14.11
N LEU A 131 -11.75 2.55 14.36
CA LEU A 131 -12.24 3.53 15.32
C LEU A 131 -13.10 4.63 14.71
N MET A 132 -12.89 4.94 13.43
CA MET A 132 -13.59 6.01 12.73
C MET A 132 -14.04 5.54 11.32
N PRO A 133 -14.91 4.50 11.21
CA PRO A 133 -15.25 3.89 9.92
C PRO A 133 -15.92 4.86 8.96
N PHE A 134 -16.69 5.81 9.47
CA PHE A 134 -17.41 6.80 8.65
C PHE A 134 -16.63 8.09 8.39
N TYR A 135 -15.47 8.27 9.03
CA TYR A 135 -14.61 9.41 8.78
C TYR A 135 -13.88 9.26 7.45
N TRP A 136 -13.95 10.28 6.61
CA TRP A 136 -13.23 10.34 5.34
C TRP A 136 -12.43 11.64 5.25
N ASP A 137 -11.13 11.52 5.24
CA ASP A 137 -10.19 12.64 5.14
C ASP A 137 -10.24 13.24 3.72
N LYS A 138 -10.93 14.37 3.56
CA LYS A 138 -11.09 15.03 2.25
C LYS A 138 -9.87 15.88 1.93
N THR A 139 -9.31 15.73 0.73
CA THR A 139 -8.33 16.70 0.20
C THR A 139 -9.03 17.96 -0.24
N GLN A 140 -8.54 19.11 0.21
CA GLN A 140 -8.96 20.38 -0.37
C GLN A 140 -8.27 20.53 -1.73
N HIS A 141 -9.03 20.41 -2.80
CA HIS A 141 -8.57 20.68 -4.15
C HIS A 141 -8.84 22.16 -4.49
N GLY A 142 -7.95 22.79 -5.24
CA GLY A 142 -8.17 24.15 -5.75
C GLY A 142 -7.54 25.28 -4.96
N LEU A 143 -6.74 24.99 -3.91
CA LEU A 143 -6.02 26.03 -3.15
C LEU A 143 -4.89 26.72 -3.95
N SER A 144 -4.53 26.19 -5.10
CA SER A 144 -3.47 26.70 -5.98
C SER A 144 -3.98 27.48 -7.20
N GLN A 145 -5.30 27.67 -7.35
CA GLN A 145 -5.78 28.59 -8.37
C GLN A 145 -5.74 30.01 -7.84
N PRO A 146 -5.01 30.95 -8.47
CA PRO A 146 -5.15 32.36 -8.16
C PRO A 146 -6.62 32.74 -8.37
N PRO A 147 -7.15 33.67 -7.56
CA PRO A 147 -8.52 34.10 -7.72
C PRO A 147 -8.72 34.54 -9.17
N CYS A 148 -9.73 33.97 -9.84
CA CYS A 148 -10.12 34.43 -11.16
C CYS A 148 -10.41 35.93 -11.07
N VAL A 149 -9.48 36.72 -11.56
CA VAL A 149 -9.70 38.15 -11.80
C VAL A 149 -10.84 38.19 -12.80
N SER A 150 -12.05 38.46 -12.33
CA SER A 150 -13.19 38.74 -13.20
C SER A 150 -12.79 39.90 -14.09
N ARG A 151 -12.50 39.60 -15.35
CA ARG A 151 -12.27 40.60 -16.39
C ARG A 151 -13.56 41.43 -16.47
N GLN A 152 -13.61 42.55 -15.75
CA GLN A 152 -14.67 43.54 -15.95
C GLN A 152 -14.64 43.93 -17.41
N LYS A 153 -15.71 43.56 -18.11
CA LYS A 153 -15.96 43.98 -19.48
C LYS A 153 -16.02 45.51 -19.45
N PRO A 154 -15.21 46.22 -20.26
CA PRO A 154 -15.35 47.67 -20.32
C PRO A 154 -16.76 47.98 -20.80
N SER A 155 -17.49 48.79 -20.01
CA SER A 155 -18.77 49.34 -20.38
C SER A 155 -18.51 50.31 -21.56
N THR A 156 -18.86 49.91 -22.76
CA THR A 156 -18.89 50.78 -23.90
C THR A 156 -20.01 51.80 -23.68
N PRO A 157 -19.76 53.11 -23.68
CA PRO A 157 -20.87 54.07 -23.70
C PRO A 157 -21.54 54.00 -25.04
N LEU A 158 -22.88 53.82 -25.01
CA LEU A 158 -23.71 53.97 -26.20
C LEU A 158 -23.81 55.44 -26.59
N PRO A 159 -23.90 55.74 -27.90
CA PRO A 159 -24.02 57.09 -28.43
C PRO A 159 -25.33 57.77 -28.10
#